data_0671143a7985504643568ee5671307c6
#
_entry.id   0671143a7985504643568ee5671307c6
#
_cell.length_a   1.000
_cell.length_b   1.000
_cell.length_c   1.000
_cell.angle_alpha   90.00
_cell.angle_beta   90.00
_cell.angle_gamma   90.00
#
_symmetry.space_group_name_H-M   'P 1'
#
loop_
_entity.id
_entity.type
_entity.pdbx_description
1 polymer ?
#
loop_
_entity_poly.entity_id
_entity_poly.type
_entity_poly.pdbx_seq_one_letter_code
_entity_poly.pdbx_strand_id
1 'polypeptide(L)'
;MNTRLVLALVVSGAVALTACGGTTKDSSSRQTGGATNAAKADPNAPLKEGLKITFLPKQVNNPYFTVAQKGAEQAGTALKAEVKATGPSDAAASSQVTYINTAAQQKQNALVISANDANAVAPALKSARSQGVKVVTFDSDAAPDARDVFINQARSNDIAAGQVKLISDAVGGSGEIAILSATPNATNQNAWIEVMKTELAKPEYAGLKLVETAYGNDDDQTSFQKTQGLLQAHPNLKGIISPTTVGVAAAARYLSSSEYKGKVQLTGLGTPNQMRKFVQDGTVKSFALWDPSKLGYLATYAAAALASGQITGAEGEKFKAGDLGDYPIGAKGEVVLGPPQVFDAGNIDKFDF
;
A
#
# COMPACT_ATOMS: atom_id res chain seq x y z
N MET A 1 51.53 -46.00 -11.71
CA MET A 1 52.91 -46.00 -12.32
C MET A 1 53.23 -44.54 -12.63
N ASN A 2 54.37 -44.13 -12.00
CA ASN A 2 55.20 -42.94 -12.28
C ASN A 2 54.63 -41.56 -12.19
N THR A 3 54.76 -40.86 -11.05
CA THR A 3 55.93 -40.19 -10.41
C THR A 3 56.78 -39.34 -11.34
N ARG A 4 56.81 -37.98 -11.04
CA ARG A 4 58.01 -37.13 -10.91
C ARG A 4 57.52 -35.67 -10.70
N LEU A 5 57.66 -35.17 -9.62
CA LEU A 5 58.44 -34.32 -8.72
C LEU A 5 59.64 -33.66 -9.39
N VAL A 6 59.74 -32.33 -9.45
CA VAL A 6 60.94 -31.53 -9.40
C VAL A 6 60.69 -30.17 -8.72
N LEU A 7 61.51 -29.91 -7.83
CA LEU A 7 61.82 -29.06 -6.73
C LEU A 7 62.63 -27.84 -7.20
N ALA A 8 62.44 -26.73 -6.45
CA ALA A 8 63.34 -25.68 -5.99
C ALA A 8 63.96 -24.68 -6.98
N LEU A 9 63.95 -23.45 -6.66
CA LEU A 9 65.09 -22.74 -6.01
C LEU A 9 64.72 -21.30 -5.56
N VAL A 10 65.14 -21.01 -4.33
CA VAL A 10 65.19 -19.72 -3.62
C VAL A 10 66.38 -18.92 -4.14
N VAL A 11 66.21 -17.58 -4.31
CA VAL A 11 67.34 -16.63 -4.20
C VAL A 11 66.87 -15.41 -3.42
N SER A 12 67.46 -15.29 -2.24
CA SER A 12 67.46 -14.12 -1.36
C SER A 12 68.44 -13.08 -1.87
N GLY A 13 68.10 -11.80 -1.77
CA GLY A 13 69.02 -10.69 -1.99
C GLY A 13 68.59 -9.50 -1.14
N ALA A 14 69.23 -9.39 0.02
CA ALA A 14 69.14 -8.20 0.87
C ALA A 14 70.28 -7.25 0.52
N VAL A 15 70.04 -5.94 0.40
CA VAL A 15 71.04 -4.91 0.61
C VAL A 15 70.40 -3.73 1.36
N ALA A 16 71.12 -3.30 2.34
CA ALA A 16 70.76 -2.34 3.40
C ALA A 16 71.11 -0.89 3.08
N LEU A 17 70.36 -0.01 3.75
CA LEU A 17 70.74 1.27 4.42
C LEU A 17 71.47 2.37 3.63
N THR A 18 70.84 3.55 3.63
CA THR A 18 71.46 4.72 4.31
C THR A 18 70.39 5.77 4.68
N ALA A 19 70.50 6.28 5.89
CA ALA A 19 69.73 7.32 6.50
C ALA A 19 70.19 8.72 6.09
N CYS A 20 69.30 9.69 6.11
CA CYS A 20 69.44 10.95 6.85
C CYS A 20 68.30 11.93 6.59
N GLY A 21 67.62 12.29 7.63
CA GLY A 21 67.44 13.65 8.10
C GLY A 21 66.27 14.49 7.64
N GLY A 22 65.33 14.73 8.55
CA GLY A 22 64.79 16.08 8.64
C GLY A 22 63.29 16.31 8.58
N THR A 23 62.71 16.56 9.77
CA THR A 23 61.57 17.45 10.08
C THR A 23 60.13 17.02 9.78
N THR A 24 59.48 16.73 10.86
CA THR A 24 58.05 16.83 11.22
C THR A 24 57.13 17.60 10.27
N LYS A 25 56.05 16.93 9.81
CA LYS A 25 54.71 17.49 9.77
C LYS A 25 53.69 16.37 9.75
N ASP A 26 52.64 16.57 10.53
CA ASP A 26 51.51 15.70 10.80
C ASP A 26 50.97 14.88 9.62
N SER A 27 51.00 13.60 9.77
CA SER A 27 50.22 12.68 8.92
C SER A 27 48.88 12.40 9.60
N SER A 28 47.88 13.19 9.29
CA SER A 28 46.51 12.82 9.54
C SER A 28 46.20 11.51 8.77
N SER A 29 45.94 10.47 9.51
CA SER A 29 45.45 9.19 9.02
C SER A 29 44.19 9.41 8.15
N ARG A 30 44.33 9.25 6.84
CA ARG A 30 43.19 9.10 5.96
C ARG A 30 42.54 7.75 6.28
N GLN A 31 41.54 7.81 7.13
CA GLN A 31 40.59 6.78 7.31
C GLN A 31 39.71 6.81 6.04
N THR A 32 39.96 5.91 5.09
CA THR A 32 39.05 5.64 3.98
C THR A 32 37.84 4.88 4.49
N GLY A 33 36.99 5.59 5.22
CA GLY A 33 35.61 5.21 5.43
C GLY A 33 34.87 5.52 4.13
N GLY A 34 34.48 4.51 3.39
CA GLY A 34 33.52 4.62 2.30
C GLY A 34 32.18 5.10 2.85
N ALA A 35 32.04 6.38 3.07
CA ALA A 35 30.74 7.00 3.23
C ALA A 35 30.09 6.95 1.84
N THR A 36 29.16 6.03 1.66
CA THR A 36 28.14 6.17 0.62
C THR A 36 27.48 7.52 0.88
N ASN A 37 27.74 8.50 0.02
CA ASN A 37 27.01 9.77 0.00
C ASN A 37 25.54 9.43 -0.30
N ALA A 38 24.75 9.17 0.75
CA ALA A 38 23.31 9.19 0.62
C ALA A 38 22.95 10.59 0.10
N ALA A 39 22.29 10.65 -1.04
CA ALA A 39 21.87 11.91 -1.63
C ALA A 39 21.07 12.69 -0.57
N LYS A 40 21.54 13.89 -0.23
CA LYS A 40 20.84 14.72 0.75
C LYS A 40 19.65 15.36 0.07
N ALA A 41 18.48 15.33 0.71
CA ALA A 41 17.30 16.05 0.22
C ALA A 41 17.57 17.56 0.12
N ASP A 42 17.06 18.18 -0.94
CA ASP A 42 16.91 19.62 -1.06
C ASP A 42 15.43 19.98 -1.13
N PRO A 43 14.78 20.35 -0.02
CA PRO A 43 13.36 20.66 0.02
C PRO A 43 12.95 21.82 -0.91
N ASN A 44 13.92 22.62 -1.37
CA ASN A 44 13.70 23.74 -2.27
C ASN A 44 14.02 23.41 -3.75
N ALA A 45 14.46 22.18 -4.04
CA ALA A 45 14.69 21.77 -5.41
C ALA A 45 13.38 21.91 -6.22
N PRO A 46 13.42 22.49 -7.45
CA PRO A 46 12.24 22.57 -8.27
C PRO A 46 11.76 21.17 -8.68
N LEU A 47 10.45 20.96 -8.69
CA LEU A 47 9.86 19.74 -9.25
C LEU A 47 10.19 19.67 -10.74
N LYS A 48 10.73 18.53 -11.17
CA LYS A 48 11.09 18.28 -12.58
C LYS A 48 9.84 18.11 -13.43
N GLU A 49 9.80 18.74 -14.57
CA GLU A 49 8.79 18.49 -15.61
C GLU A 49 9.19 17.29 -16.48
N GLY A 50 8.21 16.72 -17.20
CA GLY A 50 8.44 15.61 -18.11
C GLY A 50 8.80 14.28 -17.45
N LEU A 51 8.55 14.13 -16.15
CA LEU A 51 8.74 12.86 -15.44
C LEU A 51 7.83 11.79 -16.04
N LYS A 52 8.35 10.57 -16.16
CA LYS A 52 7.60 9.38 -16.55
C LYS A 52 7.32 8.54 -15.30
N ILE A 53 6.06 8.38 -14.96
CA ILE A 53 5.60 7.71 -13.76
C ILE A 53 4.66 6.57 -14.15
N THR A 54 4.99 5.35 -13.75
CA THR A 54 4.07 4.22 -13.88
C THR A 54 3.19 4.14 -12.63
N PHE A 55 1.86 4.13 -12.83
CA PHE A 55 0.87 3.86 -11.79
C PHE A 55 0.43 2.40 -11.91
N LEU A 56 0.74 1.58 -10.90
CA LEU A 56 0.52 0.13 -10.90
C LEU A 56 -0.44 -0.25 -9.77
N PRO A 57 -1.75 -0.36 -10.05
CA PRO A 57 -2.73 -0.83 -9.07
C PRO A 57 -2.57 -2.32 -8.76
N LYS A 58 -3.29 -2.82 -7.76
CA LYS A 58 -3.41 -4.27 -7.53
C LYS A 58 -3.98 -4.99 -8.73
N GLN A 59 -5.03 -4.39 -9.32
CA GLN A 59 -5.66 -4.87 -10.57
C GLN A 59 -6.36 -3.71 -11.28
N VAL A 60 -6.37 -3.72 -12.60
CA VAL A 60 -6.90 -2.60 -13.42
C VAL A 60 -8.42 -2.51 -13.47
N ASN A 61 -9.15 -3.59 -13.18
CA ASN A 61 -10.62 -3.65 -13.29
C ASN A 61 -11.35 -3.31 -11.98
N ASN A 62 -10.63 -2.89 -10.95
CA ASN A 62 -11.22 -2.55 -9.66
C ASN A 62 -11.61 -1.06 -9.65
N PRO A 63 -12.92 -0.73 -9.41
CA PRO A 63 -13.40 0.66 -9.41
C PRO A 63 -12.66 1.58 -8.43
N TYR A 64 -12.23 1.08 -7.28
CA TYR A 64 -11.41 1.83 -6.32
C TYR A 64 -10.12 2.35 -6.97
N PHE A 65 -9.41 1.48 -7.68
CA PHE A 65 -8.17 1.86 -8.36
C PHE A 65 -8.41 2.73 -9.59
N THR A 66 -9.57 2.65 -10.23
CA THR A 66 -9.96 3.59 -11.30
C THR A 66 -10.09 5.01 -10.75
N VAL A 67 -10.65 5.17 -9.54
CA VAL A 67 -10.73 6.49 -8.87
C VAL A 67 -9.33 6.98 -8.47
N ALA A 68 -8.49 6.11 -7.89
CA ALA A 68 -7.12 6.46 -7.53
C ALA A 68 -6.27 6.85 -8.75
N GLN A 69 -6.43 6.14 -9.86
CA GLN A 69 -5.78 6.47 -11.14
C GLN A 69 -6.15 7.87 -11.63
N LYS A 70 -7.43 8.25 -11.59
CA LYS A 70 -7.86 9.61 -11.97
C LYS A 70 -7.13 10.68 -11.15
N GLY A 71 -6.97 10.46 -9.85
CA GLY A 71 -6.20 11.36 -9.00
C GLY A 71 -4.72 11.42 -9.38
N ALA A 72 -4.12 10.28 -9.69
CA ALA A 72 -2.73 10.22 -10.17
C ALA A 72 -2.55 10.97 -11.51
N GLU A 73 -3.49 10.83 -12.44
CA GLU A 73 -3.49 11.54 -13.72
C GLU A 73 -3.68 13.05 -13.54
N GLN A 74 -4.53 13.48 -12.61
CA GLN A 74 -4.69 14.91 -12.26
C GLN A 74 -3.38 15.48 -11.70
N ALA A 75 -2.70 14.76 -10.80
CA ALA A 75 -1.38 15.15 -10.31
C ALA A 75 -0.36 15.21 -11.46
N GLY A 76 -0.37 14.24 -12.36
CA GLY A 76 0.49 14.23 -13.55
C GLY A 76 0.31 15.48 -14.40
N THR A 77 -0.93 15.89 -14.64
CA THR A 77 -1.26 17.12 -15.38
C THR A 77 -0.71 18.36 -14.67
N ALA A 78 -0.93 18.48 -13.35
CA ALA A 78 -0.44 19.61 -12.57
C ALA A 78 1.09 19.68 -12.52
N LEU A 79 1.77 18.53 -12.52
CA LEU A 79 3.23 18.39 -12.50
C LEU A 79 3.86 18.43 -13.90
N LYS A 80 3.09 18.48 -14.96
CA LYS A 80 3.53 18.28 -16.35
C LYS A 80 4.34 16.97 -16.50
N ALA A 81 3.89 15.91 -15.85
CA ALA A 81 4.46 14.57 -15.86
C ALA A 81 3.57 13.60 -16.67
N GLU A 82 4.18 12.64 -17.33
CA GLU A 82 3.47 11.54 -17.98
C GLU A 82 3.16 10.46 -16.94
N VAL A 83 1.90 10.31 -16.56
CA VAL A 83 1.43 9.23 -15.68
C VAL A 83 0.76 8.17 -16.52
N LYS A 84 1.30 6.96 -16.53
CA LYS A 84 0.75 5.81 -17.26
C LYS A 84 0.27 4.76 -16.28
N ALA A 85 -1.03 4.51 -16.26
CA ALA A 85 -1.59 3.39 -15.52
C ALA A 85 -1.46 2.08 -16.29
N THR A 86 -0.99 1.04 -15.63
CA THR A 86 -0.90 -0.32 -16.16
C THR A 86 -0.87 -1.31 -15.02
N GLY A 87 -1.36 -2.53 -15.24
CA GLY A 87 -1.39 -3.53 -14.19
C GLY A 87 -2.08 -4.82 -14.62
N PRO A 88 -2.08 -5.84 -13.77
CA PRO A 88 -2.78 -7.10 -14.02
C PRO A 88 -4.29 -6.93 -13.91
N SER A 89 -5.02 -7.88 -14.47
CA SER A 89 -6.48 -8.01 -14.31
C SER A 89 -6.89 -8.87 -13.12
N ASP A 90 -5.91 -9.45 -12.41
CA ASP A 90 -6.09 -10.28 -11.22
C ASP A 90 -5.30 -9.73 -10.01
N ALA A 91 -5.61 -10.20 -8.82
CA ALA A 91 -4.98 -9.79 -7.58
C ALA A 91 -3.74 -10.65 -7.19
N ALA A 92 -3.10 -11.34 -8.15
CA ALA A 92 -1.92 -12.15 -7.89
C ALA A 92 -0.64 -11.29 -7.89
N ALA A 93 0.20 -11.44 -6.87
CA ALA A 93 1.46 -10.72 -6.78
C ALA A 93 2.44 -11.06 -7.93
N SER A 94 2.45 -12.31 -8.39
CA SER A 94 3.27 -12.75 -9.52
C SER A 94 2.94 -12.00 -10.82
N SER A 95 1.66 -11.64 -11.02
CA SER A 95 1.24 -10.85 -12.17
C SER A 95 1.81 -9.43 -12.13
N GLN A 96 1.98 -8.82 -10.95
CA GLN A 96 2.57 -7.48 -10.80
C GLN A 96 4.07 -7.44 -11.12
N VAL A 97 4.83 -8.52 -10.88
CA VAL A 97 6.29 -8.55 -11.08
C VAL A 97 6.67 -8.20 -12.52
N THR A 98 5.91 -8.65 -13.51
CA THR A 98 6.15 -8.32 -14.93
C THR A 98 6.07 -6.81 -15.19
N TYR A 99 5.09 -6.13 -14.60
CA TYR A 99 4.91 -4.68 -14.76
C TYR A 99 5.99 -3.89 -14.03
N ILE A 100 6.43 -4.33 -12.85
CA ILE A 100 7.57 -3.74 -12.13
C ILE A 100 8.84 -3.81 -12.98
N ASN A 101 9.14 -4.99 -13.53
CA ASN A 101 10.32 -5.19 -14.39
C ASN A 101 10.22 -4.33 -15.67
N THR A 102 9.03 -4.22 -16.26
CA THR A 102 8.80 -3.37 -17.46
C THR A 102 9.07 -1.90 -17.14
N ALA A 103 8.61 -1.39 -15.99
CA ALA A 103 8.87 -0.02 -15.57
C ALA A 103 10.38 0.26 -15.42
N ALA A 104 11.13 -0.69 -14.85
CA ALA A 104 12.59 -0.61 -14.72
C ALA A 104 13.28 -0.61 -16.10
N GLN A 105 12.93 -1.54 -16.99
CA GLN A 105 13.48 -1.63 -18.35
C GLN A 105 13.21 -0.35 -19.18
N GLN A 106 12.04 0.24 -19.03
CA GLN A 106 11.64 1.50 -19.67
C GLN A 106 12.28 2.73 -19.02
N LYS A 107 13.09 2.56 -17.97
CA LYS A 107 13.75 3.63 -17.21
C LYS A 107 12.75 4.70 -16.75
N GLN A 108 11.63 4.26 -16.20
CA GLN A 108 10.67 5.17 -15.60
C GLN A 108 11.33 5.95 -14.47
N ASN A 109 10.96 7.23 -14.28
CA ASN A 109 11.50 8.02 -13.17
C ASN A 109 10.97 7.53 -11.83
N ALA A 110 9.71 7.07 -11.80
CA ALA A 110 9.10 6.50 -10.60
C ALA A 110 8.05 5.43 -10.93
N LEU A 111 7.83 4.56 -9.97
CA LEU A 111 6.78 3.56 -9.91
C LEU A 111 5.92 3.83 -8.67
N VAL A 112 4.63 4.07 -8.86
CA VAL A 112 3.61 4.22 -7.82
C VAL A 112 2.80 2.93 -7.80
N ILE A 113 2.94 2.10 -6.77
CA ILE A 113 2.39 0.74 -6.72
C ILE A 113 1.56 0.48 -5.47
N SER A 114 0.39 -0.17 -5.63
CA SER A 114 -0.32 -0.85 -4.55
C SER A 114 -0.01 -2.34 -4.62
N ALA A 115 0.72 -2.87 -3.62
CA ALA A 115 1.24 -4.23 -3.66
C ALA A 115 0.17 -5.28 -3.32
N ASN A 116 0.06 -6.34 -4.13
CA ASN A 116 -0.80 -7.50 -3.83
C ASN A 116 -0.25 -8.33 -2.66
N ASP A 117 1.07 -8.46 -2.58
CA ASP A 117 1.79 -9.14 -1.50
C ASP A 117 3.12 -8.42 -1.28
N ALA A 118 3.34 -7.94 -0.04
CA ALA A 118 4.50 -7.11 0.31
C ALA A 118 5.84 -7.81 0.07
N ASN A 119 5.91 -9.11 0.33
CA ASN A 119 7.13 -9.88 0.23
C ASN A 119 7.40 -10.40 -1.19
N ALA A 120 6.35 -10.82 -1.89
CA ALA A 120 6.47 -11.38 -3.22
C ALA A 120 6.93 -10.34 -4.27
N VAL A 121 6.52 -9.07 -4.14
CA VAL A 121 6.98 -8.01 -5.06
C VAL A 121 8.33 -7.39 -4.65
N ALA A 122 8.78 -7.56 -3.41
CA ALA A 122 9.96 -6.88 -2.88
C ALA A 122 11.25 -7.09 -3.69
N PRO A 123 11.59 -8.29 -4.17
CA PRO A 123 12.81 -8.49 -4.98
C PRO A 123 12.78 -7.67 -6.27
N ALA A 124 11.65 -7.62 -6.98
CA ALA A 124 11.51 -6.85 -8.21
C ALA A 124 11.58 -5.34 -7.94
N LEU A 125 10.96 -4.86 -6.86
CA LEU A 125 11.04 -3.46 -6.45
C LEU A 125 12.47 -3.03 -6.09
N LYS A 126 13.21 -3.87 -5.33
CA LYS A 126 14.63 -3.62 -5.02
C LYS A 126 15.47 -3.55 -6.29
N SER A 127 15.21 -4.43 -7.25
CA SER A 127 15.87 -4.40 -8.56
C SER A 127 15.55 -3.12 -9.33
N ALA A 128 14.30 -2.69 -9.37
CA ALA A 128 13.90 -1.43 -10.01
C ALA A 128 14.59 -0.20 -9.36
N ARG A 129 14.63 -0.16 -8.02
CA ARG A 129 15.34 0.90 -7.28
C ARG A 129 16.84 0.94 -7.57
N SER A 130 17.49 -0.22 -7.65
CA SER A 130 18.93 -0.29 -8.01
C SER A 130 19.23 0.23 -9.41
N GLN A 131 18.22 0.25 -10.29
CA GLN A 131 18.28 0.82 -11.63
C GLN A 131 17.87 2.32 -11.68
N GLY A 132 17.62 2.93 -10.52
CA GLY A 132 17.34 4.36 -10.38
C GLY A 132 15.86 4.73 -10.39
N VAL A 133 14.94 3.77 -10.50
CA VAL A 133 13.49 4.02 -10.40
C VAL A 133 13.12 4.34 -8.95
N LYS A 134 12.45 5.46 -8.71
CA LYS A 134 11.89 5.76 -7.39
C LYS A 134 10.64 4.93 -7.14
N VAL A 135 10.52 4.32 -5.97
CA VAL A 135 9.39 3.44 -5.65
C VAL A 135 8.57 4.06 -4.53
N VAL A 136 7.31 4.39 -4.86
CA VAL A 136 6.29 4.82 -3.92
C VAL A 136 5.24 3.72 -3.82
N THR A 137 5.02 3.18 -2.63
CA THR A 137 3.86 2.33 -2.40
C THR A 137 2.68 3.19 -1.95
N PHE A 138 1.46 2.79 -2.31
CA PHE A 138 0.23 3.42 -1.84
C PHE A 138 -0.82 2.36 -1.54
N ASP A 139 -1.83 2.68 -0.72
CA ASP A 139 -2.92 1.76 -0.35
C ASP A 139 -2.40 0.49 0.36
N SER A 140 -1.68 -0.37 -0.33
CA SER A 140 -1.07 -1.58 0.21
C SER A 140 0.45 -1.52 0.08
N ASP A 141 1.15 -1.59 1.21
CA ASP A 141 2.60 -1.43 1.27
C ASP A 141 3.35 -2.67 0.79
N ALA A 142 4.60 -2.48 0.43
CA ALA A 142 5.61 -3.51 0.24
C ALA A 142 6.54 -3.56 1.47
N ALA A 143 7.52 -4.46 1.44
CA ALA A 143 8.57 -4.46 2.46
C ALA A 143 9.26 -3.09 2.52
N PRO A 144 9.46 -2.49 3.71
CA PRO A 144 9.95 -1.11 3.84
C PRO A 144 11.30 -0.85 3.17
N ASP A 145 12.15 -1.87 3.06
CA ASP A 145 13.44 -1.79 2.38
C ASP A 145 13.35 -1.91 0.85
N ALA A 146 12.17 -2.20 0.32
CA ALA A 146 11.91 -2.31 -1.12
C ALA A 146 11.30 -1.05 -1.75
N ARG A 147 11.01 -0.01 -0.95
CA ARG A 147 10.40 1.25 -1.41
C ARG A 147 11.10 2.47 -0.82
N ASP A 148 10.81 3.65 -1.33
CA ASP A 148 11.30 4.92 -0.80
C ASP A 148 10.29 5.54 0.19
N VAL A 149 9.00 5.59 -0.17
CA VAL A 149 7.91 6.18 0.63
C VAL A 149 6.66 5.30 0.52
N PHE A 150 5.89 5.22 1.61
CA PHE A 150 4.55 4.62 1.62
C PHE A 150 3.47 5.68 1.86
N ILE A 151 2.52 5.78 0.96
CA ILE A 151 1.35 6.65 1.10
C ILE A 151 0.20 5.80 1.63
N ASN A 152 0.01 5.89 2.94
CA ASN A 152 -1.05 5.20 3.65
C ASN A 152 -2.33 6.03 3.61
N GLN A 153 -3.43 5.43 3.22
CA GLN A 153 -4.74 6.08 3.13
C GLN A 153 -5.28 6.54 4.49
N ALA A 154 -5.05 5.74 5.53
CA ALA A 154 -5.42 6.03 6.91
C ALA A 154 -4.69 5.05 7.84
N ARG A 155 -4.63 5.37 9.12
CA ARG A 155 -4.01 4.48 10.11
C ARG A 155 -4.82 3.20 10.24
N SER A 156 -4.16 2.05 10.29
CA SER A 156 -4.81 0.73 10.40
C SER A 156 -5.76 0.64 11.60
N ASN A 157 -5.40 1.26 12.71
CA ASN A 157 -6.26 1.30 13.90
C ASN A 157 -7.57 2.04 13.64
N ASP A 158 -7.52 3.18 12.96
CA ASP A 158 -8.72 3.97 12.67
C ASP A 158 -9.65 3.22 11.70
N ILE A 159 -9.07 2.55 10.69
CA ILE A 159 -9.82 1.72 9.75
C ILE A 159 -10.50 0.54 10.46
N ALA A 160 -9.76 -0.20 11.25
CA ALA A 160 -10.23 -1.42 11.88
C ALA A 160 -11.25 -1.12 13.00
N ALA A 161 -10.91 -0.22 13.92
CA ALA A 161 -11.81 0.17 15.02
C ALA A 161 -13.11 0.79 14.47
N GLY A 162 -13.01 1.61 13.41
CA GLY A 162 -14.18 2.18 12.75
C GLY A 162 -15.12 1.10 12.20
N GLN A 163 -14.60 0.09 11.52
CA GLN A 163 -15.44 -0.99 10.96
C GLN A 163 -16.06 -1.87 12.06
N VAL A 164 -15.31 -2.19 13.14
CA VAL A 164 -15.84 -2.93 14.31
C VAL A 164 -16.97 -2.13 14.97
N LYS A 165 -16.77 -0.83 15.15
CA LYS A 165 -17.82 0.05 15.69
C LYS A 165 -19.07 0.07 14.81
N LEU A 166 -18.91 0.24 13.49
CA LEU A 166 -20.03 0.31 12.55
C LEU A 166 -20.85 -0.99 12.55
N ILE A 167 -20.20 -2.16 12.58
CA ILE A 167 -20.94 -3.42 12.64
C ILE A 167 -21.60 -3.62 14.00
N SER A 168 -20.93 -3.26 15.10
CA SER A 168 -21.50 -3.32 16.44
C SER A 168 -22.79 -2.51 16.55
N ASP A 169 -22.74 -1.25 16.12
CA ASP A 169 -23.91 -0.36 16.11
C ASP A 169 -25.03 -0.94 15.22
N ALA A 170 -24.69 -1.51 14.08
CA ALA A 170 -25.65 -2.05 13.14
C ALA A 170 -26.39 -3.29 13.67
N VAL A 171 -25.68 -4.19 14.39
CA VAL A 171 -26.27 -5.44 14.94
C VAL A 171 -26.80 -5.30 16.36
N GLY A 172 -26.65 -4.12 17.00
CA GLY A 172 -27.10 -3.90 18.37
C GLY A 172 -26.18 -4.47 19.44
N GLY A 173 -24.85 -4.49 19.18
CA GLY A 173 -23.81 -4.84 20.14
C GLY A 173 -23.59 -6.34 20.39
N SER A 174 -24.37 -7.23 19.76
CA SER A 174 -24.21 -8.67 19.99
C SER A 174 -24.62 -9.52 18.79
N GLY A 175 -23.98 -10.68 18.67
CA GLY A 175 -24.28 -11.68 17.65
C GLY A 175 -23.04 -12.20 16.92
N GLU A 176 -23.27 -13.21 16.08
CA GLU A 176 -22.21 -13.75 15.21
C GLU A 176 -21.96 -12.81 14.05
N ILE A 177 -20.70 -12.54 13.80
CA ILE A 177 -20.24 -11.73 12.66
C ILE A 177 -19.18 -12.48 11.87
N ALA A 178 -19.05 -12.17 10.58
CA ALA A 178 -18.02 -12.71 9.70
C ALA A 178 -17.24 -11.57 9.02
N ILE A 179 -16.06 -11.89 8.51
CA ILE A 179 -15.27 -10.99 7.65
C ILE A 179 -15.23 -11.57 6.25
N LEU A 180 -15.52 -10.75 5.23
CA LEU A 180 -15.31 -11.08 3.82
C LEU A 180 -14.19 -10.21 3.26
N SER A 181 -12.99 -10.78 3.18
CA SER A 181 -11.75 -10.10 2.73
C SER A 181 -11.44 -10.42 1.25
N ALA A 182 -10.40 -9.77 0.70
CA ALA A 182 -9.92 -10.01 -0.66
C ALA A 182 -9.16 -11.34 -0.74
N THR A 183 -7.84 -11.30 -0.65
CA THR A 183 -6.99 -12.50 -0.75
C THR A 183 -6.33 -12.83 0.58
N PRO A 184 -5.93 -14.08 0.83
CA PRO A 184 -5.20 -14.45 2.05
C PRO A 184 -3.87 -13.71 2.22
N ASN A 185 -3.30 -13.18 1.14
CA ASN A 185 -2.02 -12.47 1.13
C ASN A 185 -2.15 -10.95 1.07
N ALA A 186 -3.36 -10.39 1.08
CA ALA A 186 -3.60 -8.95 1.04
C ALA A 186 -3.01 -8.25 2.27
N THR A 187 -1.84 -7.64 2.12
CA THR A 187 -1.03 -7.09 3.22
C THR A 187 -1.80 -6.11 4.10
N ASN A 188 -2.47 -5.12 3.49
CA ASN A 188 -3.24 -4.11 4.20
C ASN A 188 -4.45 -4.71 4.93
N GLN A 189 -5.24 -5.54 4.26
CA GLN A 189 -6.45 -6.12 4.84
C GLN A 189 -6.13 -7.09 5.99
N ASN A 190 -5.07 -7.89 5.85
CA ASN A 190 -4.63 -8.76 6.93
C ASN A 190 -4.21 -7.95 8.17
N ALA A 191 -3.49 -6.84 7.98
CA ALA A 191 -3.16 -5.95 9.10
C ALA A 191 -4.42 -5.37 9.78
N TRP A 192 -5.42 -4.96 9.01
CA TRP A 192 -6.69 -4.48 9.57
C TRP A 192 -7.46 -5.57 10.30
N ILE A 193 -7.49 -6.80 9.77
CA ILE A 193 -8.17 -7.95 10.38
C ILE A 193 -7.54 -8.28 11.74
N GLU A 194 -6.21 -8.24 11.87
CA GLU A 194 -5.56 -8.46 13.17
C GLU A 194 -5.91 -7.37 14.18
N VAL A 195 -5.99 -6.10 13.76
CA VAL A 195 -6.48 -5.02 14.61
C VAL A 195 -7.96 -5.21 14.95
N MET A 196 -8.82 -5.62 13.99
CA MET A 196 -10.23 -5.92 14.26
C MET A 196 -10.40 -7.01 15.32
N LYS A 197 -9.59 -8.07 15.28
CA LYS A 197 -9.59 -9.14 16.30
C LYS A 197 -9.20 -8.58 17.67
N THR A 198 -8.22 -7.69 17.71
CA THR A 198 -7.82 -7.00 18.95
C THR A 198 -8.92 -6.09 19.48
N GLU A 199 -9.60 -5.35 18.61
CA GLU A 199 -10.74 -4.51 18.98
C GLU A 199 -11.90 -5.37 19.52
N LEU A 200 -12.26 -6.46 18.84
CA LEU A 200 -13.33 -7.38 19.24
C LEU A 200 -13.07 -8.06 20.59
N ALA A 201 -11.81 -8.14 21.05
CA ALA A 201 -11.46 -8.67 22.37
C ALA A 201 -11.71 -7.67 23.51
N LYS A 202 -12.05 -6.41 23.22
CA LYS A 202 -12.36 -5.40 24.24
C LYS A 202 -13.72 -5.68 24.90
N PRO A 203 -13.89 -5.34 26.19
CA PRO A 203 -15.13 -5.60 26.94
C PRO A 203 -16.37 -5.00 26.27
N GLU A 204 -16.26 -3.86 25.61
CA GLU A 204 -17.36 -3.18 24.93
C GLU A 204 -17.91 -3.96 23.72
N TYR A 205 -17.13 -4.88 23.16
CA TYR A 205 -17.51 -5.75 22.05
C TYR A 205 -17.68 -7.22 22.45
N ALA A 206 -17.71 -7.54 23.73
CA ALA A 206 -17.81 -8.92 24.23
C ALA A 206 -19.06 -9.68 23.75
N GLY A 207 -20.10 -8.95 23.32
CA GLY A 207 -21.30 -9.54 22.71
C GLY A 207 -21.13 -9.99 21.25
N LEU A 208 -20.06 -9.57 20.56
CA LEU A 208 -19.78 -9.92 19.18
C LEU A 208 -18.87 -11.15 19.11
N LYS A 209 -19.22 -12.10 18.23
CA LYS A 209 -18.43 -13.30 18.00
C LYS A 209 -18.03 -13.39 16.52
N LEU A 210 -16.75 -13.21 16.23
CA LEU A 210 -16.20 -13.47 14.87
C LEU A 210 -16.16 -14.98 14.63
N VAL A 211 -16.97 -15.46 13.69
CA VAL A 211 -17.10 -16.89 13.40
C VAL A 211 -16.25 -17.37 12.23
N GLU A 212 -16.03 -16.50 11.23
CA GLU A 212 -15.27 -16.87 10.04
C GLU A 212 -14.63 -15.63 9.38
N THR A 213 -13.50 -15.83 8.70
CA THR A 213 -12.94 -14.91 7.71
C THR A 213 -12.91 -15.62 6.36
N ALA A 214 -13.72 -15.18 5.43
CA ALA A 214 -13.78 -15.68 4.06
C ALA A 214 -13.03 -14.76 3.09
N TYR A 215 -12.57 -15.30 1.95
CA TYR A 215 -11.80 -14.58 0.94
C TYR A 215 -12.48 -14.65 -0.41
N GLY A 216 -12.78 -13.49 -0.98
CA GLY A 216 -13.47 -13.33 -2.27
C GLY A 216 -12.52 -13.07 -3.45
N ASN A 217 -11.19 -13.10 -3.22
CA ASN A 217 -10.13 -12.86 -4.22
C ASN A 217 -10.20 -11.50 -4.94
N ASP A 218 -10.87 -10.52 -4.33
CA ASP A 218 -11.20 -9.23 -4.94
C ASP A 218 -11.94 -9.36 -6.30
N ASP A 219 -12.66 -10.47 -6.43
CA ASP A 219 -13.51 -10.82 -7.58
C ASP A 219 -14.98 -10.74 -7.16
N ASP A 220 -15.80 -10.07 -7.97
CA ASP A 220 -17.21 -9.78 -7.65
C ASP A 220 -18.04 -11.07 -7.52
N GLN A 221 -17.87 -12.00 -8.47
CA GLN A 221 -18.65 -13.24 -8.48
C GLN A 221 -18.25 -14.17 -7.34
N THR A 222 -16.95 -14.28 -7.08
CA THR A 222 -16.42 -15.08 -5.96
C THR A 222 -16.88 -14.48 -4.63
N SER A 223 -16.83 -13.16 -4.45
CA SER A 223 -17.30 -12.49 -3.25
C SER A 223 -18.80 -12.68 -3.02
N PHE A 224 -19.59 -12.63 -4.09
CA PHE A 224 -21.03 -12.93 -4.03
C PHE A 224 -21.29 -14.36 -3.55
N GLN A 225 -20.60 -15.35 -4.12
CA GLN A 225 -20.70 -16.76 -3.73
C GLN A 225 -20.21 -16.99 -2.29
N LYS A 226 -19.13 -16.32 -1.86
CA LYS A 226 -18.64 -16.39 -0.49
C LYS A 226 -19.65 -15.81 0.51
N THR A 227 -20.32 -14.72 0.16
CA THR A 227 -21.42 -14.18 0.98
C THR A 227 -22.53 -15.21 1.16
N GLN A 228 -22.96 -15.86 0.09
CA GLN A 228 -23.96 -16.93 0.15
C GLN A 228 -23.47 -18.09 1.04
N GLY A 229 -22.23 -18.53 0.86
CA GLY A 229 -21.63 -19.61 1.65
C GLY A 229 -21.56 -19.29 3.14
N LEU A 230 -21.17 -18.07 3.52
CA LEU A 230 -21.16 -17.62 4.91
C LEU A 230 -22.54 -17.72 5.57
N LEU A 231 -23.58 -17.28 4.86
CA LEU A 231 -24.96 -17.32 5.37
C LEU A 231 -25.52 -18.73 5.49
N GLN A 232 -25.10 -19.63 4.61
CA GLN A 232 -25.48 -21.07 4.68
C GLN A 232 -24.73 -21.78 5.82
N ALA A 233 -23.44 -21.48 6.01
CA ALA A 233 -22.63 -22.11 7.05
C ALA A 233 -22.95 -21.58 8.46
N HIS A 234 -23.39 -20.34 8.56
CA HIS A 234 -23.68 -19.66 9.82
C HIS A 234 -25.11 -19.10 9.86
N PRO A 235 -26.13 -19.93 10.11
CA PRO A 235 -27.54 -19.50 10.09
C PRO A 235 -27.89 -18.40 11.09
N ASN A 236 -27.08 -18.24 12.14
CA ASN A 236 -27.25 -17.22 13.17
C ASN A 236 -26.44 -15.93 12.90
N LEU A 237 -25.81 -15.83 11.73
CA LEU A 237 -24.99 -14.66 11.38
C LEU A 237 -25.84 -13.39 11.42
N LYS A 238 -25.34 -12.37 12.13
CA LYS A 238 -26.00 -11.06 12.28
C LYS A 238 -25.34 -9.98 11.47
N GLY A 239 -24.04 -10.13 11.14
CA GLY A 239 -23.33 -9.10 10.42
C GLY A 239 -22.13 -9.60 9.63
N ILE A 240 -21.77 -8.83 8.60
CA ILE A 240 -20.59 -9.04 7.77
C ILE A 240 -19.80 -7.73 7.74
N ILE A 241 -18.49 -7.82 7.98
CA ILE A 241 -17.53 -6.74 7.72
C ILE A 241 -16.79 -7.10 6.43
N SER A 242 -16.79 -6.22 5.43
CA SER A 242 -15.99 -6.46 4.22
C SER A 242 -14.97 -5.33 4.00
N PRO A 243 -13.68 -5.53 4.37
CA PRO A 243 -12.63 -4.53 4.22
C PRO A 243 -12.11 -4.42 2.77
N THR A 244 -12.95 -4.69 1.78
CA THR A 244 -12.66 -4.56 0.35
C THR A 244 -13.84 -3.98 -0.40
N THR A 245 -13.59 -3.06 -1.34
CA THR A 245 -14.64 -2.38 -2.10
C THR A 245 -15.40 -3.32 -3.03
N VAL A 246 -14.72 -4.34 -3.57
CA VAL A 246 -15.37 -5.39 -4.37
C VAL A 246 -16.25 -6.30 -3.49
N GLY A 247 -15.70 -6.74 -2.35
CA GLY A 247 -16.42 -7.65 -1.46
C GLY A 247 -17.66 -7.01 -0.84
N VAL A 248 -17.58 -5.75 -0.36
CA VAL A 248 -18.72 -5.07 0.25
C VAL A 248 -19.84 -4.84 -0.77
N ALA A 249 -19.49 -4.45 -2.01
CA ALA A 249 -20.47 -4.25 -3.07
C ALA A 249 -21.15 -5.57 -3.50
N ALA A 250 -20.39 -6.64 -3.62
CA ALA A 250 -20.90 -7.98 -3.94
C ALA A 250 -21.80 -8.53 -2.82
N ALA A 251 -21.39 -8.37 -1.56
CA ALA A 251 -22.20 -8.75 -0.40
C ALA A 251 -23.50 -7.94 -0.32
N ALA A 252 -23.43 -6.63 -0.54
CA ALA A 252 -24.61 -5.77 -0.59
C ALA A 252 -25.59 -6.21 -1.70
N ARG A 253 -25.06 -6.55 -2.88
CA ARG A 253 -25.86 -7.05 -4.00
C ARG A 253 -26.56 -8.37 -3.65
N TYR A 254 -25.88 -9.33 -3.00
CA TYR A 254 -26.50 -10.56 -2.53
C TYR A 254 -27.59 -10.26 -1.50
N LEU A 255 -27.28 -9.51 -0.45
CA LEU A 255 -28.23 -9.23 0.63
C LEU A 255 -29.48 -8.49 0.12
N SER A 256 -29.31 -7.51 -0.77
CA SER A 256 -30.41 -6.68 -1.27
C SER A 256 -31.50 -7.48 -2.00
N SER A 257 -31.15 -8.63 -2.59
CA SER A 257 -32.05 -9.49 -3.37
C SER A 257 -32.42 -10.80 -2.66
N SER A 258 -32.01 -10.99 -1.40
CA SER A 258 -32.20 -12.22 -0.64
C SER A 258 -33.15 -12.03 0.55
N GLU A 259 -33.57 -13.13 1.17
CA GLU A 259 -34.35 -13.14 2.42
C GLU A 259 -33.59 -12.56 3.62
N TYR A 260 -32.26 -12.34 3.50
CA TYR A 260 -31.39 -11.80 4.54
C TYR A 260 -31.41 -10.27 4.59
N LYS A 261 -32.05 -9.59 3.61
CA LYS A 261 -32.19 -8.12 3.62
C LYS A 261 -32.81 -7.63 4.93
N GLY A 262 -32.10 -6.73 5.63
CA GLY A 262 -32.51 -6.20 6.92
C GLY A 262 -32.28 -7.14 8.12
N LYS A 263 -32.08 -8.45 7.89
CA LYS A 263 -31.80 -9.44 8.95
C LYS A 263 -30.30 -9.57 9.23
N VAL A 264 -29.47 -9.50 8.20
CA VAL A 264 -27.99 -9.51 8.31
C VAL A 264 -27.48 -8.13 7.91
N GLN A 265 -26.72 -7.52 8.80
CA GLN A 265 -26.15 -6.21 8.60
C GLN A 265 -24.83 -6.29 7.85
N LEU A 266 -24.52 -5.28 7.05
CA LEU A 266 -23.28 -5.20 6.28
C LEU A 266 -22.63 -3.85 6.52
N THR A 267 -21.33 -3.87 6.74
CA THR A 267 -20.44 -2.69 6.69
C THR A 267 -19.11 -3.06 6.05
N GLY A 268 -18.26 -2.10 5.82
CA GLY A 268 -16.94 -2.33 5.26
C GLY A 268 -16.36 -1.08 4.63
N LEU A 269 -15.49 -1.29 3.64
CA LEU A 269 -14.87 -0.23 2.85
C LEU A 269 -15.47 -0.25 1.44
N GLY A 270 -16.18 0.82 1.06
CA GLY A 270 -16.88 0.90 -0.22
C GLY A 270 -16.79 2.28 -0.87
N THR A 271 -16.81 2.33 -2.21
CA THR A 271 -16.94 3.61 -2.90
C THR A 271 -18.38 4.10 -2.83
N PRO A 272 -18.63 5.39 -2.63
CA PRO A 272 -20.00 5.94 -2.58
C PRO A 272 -20.83 5.56 -3.80
N ASN A 273 -20.25 5.60 -5.01
CA ASN A 273 -20.98 5.28 -6.23
C ASN A 273 -21.46 3.84 -6.30
N GLN A 274 -20.67 2.87 -5.84
CA GLN A 274 -21.07 1.46 -5.79
C GLN A 274 -22.12 1.18 -4.71
N MET A 275 -22.01 1.89 -3.57
CA MET A 275 -22.78 1.60 -2.38
C MET A 275 -24.07 2.41 -2.27
N ARG A 276 -24.22 3.52 -2.99
CA ARG A 276 -25.35 4.48 -2.87
C ARG A 276 -26.71 3.80 -2.90
N LYS A 277 -26.97 2.95 -3.89
CA LYS A 277 -28.25 2.26 -4.03
C LYS A 277 -28.59 1.36 -2.83
N PHE A 278 -27.57 0.76 -2.21
CA PHE A 278 -27.75 -0.14 -1.07
C PHE A 278 -27.94 0.61 0.24
N VAL A 279 -27.44 1.84 0.33
CA VAL A 279 -27.72 2.74 1.45
C VAL A 279 -29.15 3.29 1.31
N GLN A 280 -29.50 3.74 0.12
CA GLN A 280 -30.82 4.30 -0.16
C GLN A 280 -31.96 3.27 -0.01
N ASP A 281 -31.73 2.01 -0.33
CA ASP A 281 -32.73 0.93 -0.18
C ASP A 281 -32.74 0.25 1.20
N GLY A 282 -31.86 0.71 2.12
CA GLY A 282 -31.76 0.23 3.50
C GLY A 282 -31.04 -1.12 3.67
N THR A 283 -30.42 -1.67 2.62
CA THR A 283 -29.61 -2.89 2.71
C THR A 283 -28.35 -2.66 3.56
N VAL A 284 -27.74 -1.48 3.45
CA VAL A 284 -26.55 -1.08 4.20
C VAL A 284 -26.84 0.22 4.95
N LYS A 285 -26.64 0.23 6.26
CA LYS A 285 -26.86 1.43 7.09
C LYS A 285 -25.72 2.46 6.90
N SER A 286 -24.49 1.97 6.98
CA SER A 286 -23.29 2.79 6.84
C SER A 286 -22.08 1.95 6.47
N PHE A 287 -21.08 2.59 5.89
CA PHE A 287 -19.79 2.03 5.54
C PHE A 287 -18.75 3.15 5.59
N ALA A 288 -17.47 2.83 5.40
CA ALA A 288 -16.41 3.81 5.43
C ALA A 288 -15.53 3.72 4.18
N LEU A 289 -14.81 4.79 3.89
CA LEU A 289 -13.68 4.85 2.97
C LEU A 289 -12.95 6.18 3.17
N TRP A 290 -11.86 6.38 2.52
CA TRP A 290 -11.19 7.66 2.21
C TRP A 290 -11.46 8.00 0.75
N ASP A 291 -11.01 9.17 0.30
CA ASP A 291 -11.07 9.52 -1.12
C ASP A 291 -9.88 8.90 -1.88
N PRO A 292 -10.10 7.89 -2.74
CA PRO A 292 -9.00 7.25 -3.47
C PRO A 292 -8.34 8.18 -4.48
N SER A 293 -9.05 9.20 -4.99
CA SER A 293 -8.45 10.16 -5.92
C SER A 293 -7.38 11.00 -5.24
N LYS A 294 -7.64 11.45 -4.00
CA LYS A 294 -6.64 12.15 -3.19
C LYS A 294 -5.44 11.26 -2.87
N LEU A 295 -5.68 9.97 -2.65
CA LEU A 295 -4.59 9.02 -2.40
C LEU A 295 -3.67 8.87 -3.62
N GLY A 296 -4.23 8.67 -4.81
CA GLY A 296 -3.47 8.59 -6.06
C GLY A 296 -2.73 9.89 -6.39
N TYR A 297 -3.40 11.04 -6.16
CA TYR A 297 -2.81 12.35 -6.31
C TYR A 297 -1.59 12.54 -5.38
N LEU A 298 -1.74 12.26 -4.09
CA LEU A 298 -0.68 12.38 -3.09
C LEU A 298 0.52 11.47 -3.42
N ALA A 299 0.24 10.21 -3.82
CA ALA A 299 1.29 9.25 -4.18
C ALA A 299 2.11 9.71 -5.40
N THR A 300 1.45 10.35 -6.37
CA THR A 300 2.12 10.88 -7.56
C THR A 300 2.98 12.10 -7.23
N TYR A 301 2.52 12.99 -6.34
CA TYR A 301 3.35 14.09 -5.86
C TYR A 301 4.57 13.61 -5.06
N ALA A 302 4.43 12.59 -4.21
CA ALA A 302 5.55 11.98 -3.51
C ALA A 302 6.58 11.39 -4.49
N ALA A 303 6.11 10.74 -5.56
CA ALA A 303 6.96 10.20 -6.62
C ALA A 303 7.74 11.31 -7.35
N ALA A 304 7.08 12.43 -7.66
CA ALA A 304 7.73 13.59 -8.27
C ALA A 304 8.76 14.25 -7.34
N ALA A 305 8.43 14.40 -6.05
CA ALA A 305 9.33 14.95 -5.04
C ALA A 305 10.61 14.10 -4.89
N LEU A 306 10.47 12.77 -4.84
CA LEU A 306 11.59 11.82 -4.83
C LEU A 306 12.45 11.92 -6.10
N ALA A 307 11.81 11.92 -7.28
CA ALA A 307 12.52 11.99 -8.55
C ALA A 307 13.22 13.33 -8.76
N SER A 308 12.72 14.38 -8.14
CA SER A 308 13.31 15.73 -8.18
C SER A 308 14.39 15.96 -7.12
N GLY A 309 14.50 15.08 -6.13
CA GLY A 309 15.45 15.20 -5.03
C GLY A 309 15.00 16.12 -3.90
N GLN A 310 13.72 16.50 -3.85
CA GLN A 310 13.16 17.28 -2.73
C GLN A 310 13.13 16.48 -1.43
N ILE A 311 12.90 15.19 -1.53
CA ILE A 311 12.88 14.24 -0.42
C ILE A 311 13.69 13.00 -0.78
N THR A 312 14.10 12.27 0.24
CA THR A 312 14.73 10.95 0.14
C THR A 312 13.82 9.83 0.66
N GLY A 313 12.74 10.20 1.36
CA GLY A 313 11.86 9.30 2.08
C GLY A 313 12.24 9.14 3.56
N ALA A 314 13.19 9.94 4.05
CA ALA A 314 13.62 9.89 5.45
C ALA A 314 12.55 10.48 6.38
N GLU A 315 12.47 9.90 7.58
CA GLU A 315 11.62 10.42 8.65
C GLU A 315 11.96 11.88 8.98
N GLY A 316 10.93 12.70 9.16
CA GLY A 316 11.06 14.14 9.46
C GLY A 316 11.15 15.03 8.22
N GLU A 317 11.36 14.47 7.03
CA GLU A 317 11.20 15.22 5.78
C GLU A 317 9.72 15.55 5.53
N LYS A 318 9.46 16.51 4.64
CA LYS A 318 8.12 16.88 4.19
C LYS A 318 8.15 17.30 2.74
N PHE A 319 7.02 17.18 2.08
CA PHE A 319 6.82 17.68 0.71
C PHE A 319 5.42 18.29 0.56
N LYS A 320 5.28 19.17 -0.41
CA LYS A 320 4.00 19.79 -0.76
C LYS A 320 3.35 18.99 -1.88
N ALA A 321 2.11 18.53 -1.65
CA ALA A 321 1.31 17.81 -2.63
C ALA A 321 0.24 18.71 -3.27
N GLY A 322 0.67 19.71 -4.05
CA GLY A 322 -0.23 20.63 -4.75
C GLY A 322 -1.28 21.24 -3.84
N ASP A 323 -2.56 21.08 -4.20
CA ASP A 323 -3.70 21.63 -3.45
C ASP A 323 -4.02 20.88 -2.15
N LEU A 324 -3.47 19.67 -1.96
CA LEU A 324 -3.63 18.94 -0.70
C LEU A 324 -2.76 19.50 0.43
N GLY A 325 -1.76 20.36 0.12
CA GLY A 325 -0.89 20.98 1.11
C GLY A 325 0.34 20.15 1.48
N ASP A 326 0.87 20.41 2.67
CA ASP A 326 2.12 19.81 3.15
C ASP A 326 1.89 18.47 3.86
N TYR A 327 2.71 17.47 3.53
CA TYR A 327 2.67 16.15 4.14
C TYR A 327 4.03 15.82 4.78
N PRO A 328 4.07 15.51 6.07
CA PRO A 328 5.27 15.03 6.74
C PRO A 328 5.48 13.53 6.44
N ILE A 329 6.74 13.14 6.38
CA ILE A 329 7.16 11.75 6.32
C ILE A 329 7.42 11.26 7.74
N GLY A 330 6.66 10.29 8.18
CA GLY A 330 6.78 9.66 9.48
C GLY A 330 7.77 8.48 9.49
N ALA A 331 7.68 7.72 10.57
CA ALA A 331 8.53 6.54 10.77
C ALA A 331 8.44 5.57 9.58
N LYS A 332 9.57 4.99 9.22
CA LYS A 332 9.70 4.05 8.09
C LYS A 332 9.23 4.62 6.75
N GLY A 333 9.27 5.94 6.57
CA GLY A 333 8.88 6.57 5.31
C GLY A 333 7.36 6.56 5.06
N GLU A 334 6.53 6.50 6.09
CA GLU A 334 5.08 6.52 5.96
C GLU A 334 4.54 7.96 5.88
N VAL A 335 3.61 8.18 4.97
CA VAL A 335 2.81 9.41 4.85
C VAL A 335 1.34 9.03 4.93
N VAL A 336 0.58 9.63 5.83
CA VAL A 336 -0.84 9.32 6.04
C VAL A 336 -1.72 10.39 5.39
N LEU A 337 -2.64 9.96 4.51
CA LEU A 337 -3.58 10.87 3.83
C LEU A 337 -4.54 11.54 4.83
N GLY A 338 -5.17 10.75 5.70
CA GLY A 338 -6.09 11.26 6.72
C GLY A 338 -6.99 10.17 7.32
N PRO A 339 -7.95 10.53 8.18
CA PRO A 339 -8.88 9.57 8.76
C PRO A 339 -9.90 9.07 7.71
N PRO A 340 -10.46 7.84 7.91
CA PRO A 340 -11.59 7.38 7.10
C PRO A 340 -12.82 8.26 7.26
N GLN A 341 -13.59 8.40 6.19
CA GLN A 341 -14.90 9.04 6.13
C GLN A 341 -15.99 7.98 6.26
N VAL A 342 -16.97 8.18 7.12
CA VAL A 342 -18.19 7.36 7.19
C VAL A 342 -19.24 7.91 6.22
N PHE A 343 -19.88 7.00 5.49
CA PHE A 343 -20.96 7.27 4.54
C PHE A 343 -22.24 6.60 5.01
N ASP A 344 -23.33 7.33 4.97
CA ASP A 344 -24.69 6.90 5.31
C ASP A 344 -25.72 7.64 4.46
N ALA A 345 -27.01 7.45 4.73
CA ALA A 345 -28.10 8.09 4.00
C ALA A 345 -28.10 9.62 4.11
N GLY A 346 -27.47 10.18 5.15
CA GLY A 346 -27.43 11.64 5.38
C GLY A 346 -26.38 12.36 4.55
N ASN A 347 -25.38 11.63 4.03
CA ASN A 347 -24.26 12.27 3.36
C ASN A 347 -23.84 11.67 2.02
N ILE A 348 -24.22 10.43 1.70
CA ILE A 348 -23.69 9.69 0.54
C ILE A 348 -23.90 10.40 -0.80
N ASP A 349 -24.98 11.16 -0.95
CA ASP A 349 -25.29 11.88 -2.19
C ASP A 349 -24.36 13.08 -2.46
N LYS A 350 -23.55 13.47 -1.48
CA LYS A 350 -22.54 14.55 -1.61
C LYS A 350 -21.23 14.07 -2.26
N PHE A 351 -21.08 12.77 -2.50
CA PHE A 351 -19.84 12.18 -2.99
C PHE A 351 -20.05 11.48 -4.34
N ASP A 352 -19.12 11.67 -5.26
CA ASP A 352 -19.19 11.13 -6.63
C ASP A 352 -17.85 10.45 -7.01
N PHE A 353 -17.56 9.34 -6.32
CA PHE A 353 -16.38 8.51 -6.64
C PHE A 353 -16.59 7.04 -6.29
#